data_acdb6a188f9b60f053951e037cc631e7
#
_entry.id   acdb6a188f9b60f053951e037cc631e7
#
_cell.length_a   1.000
_cell.length_b   1.000
_cell.length_c   1.000
_cell.angle_alpha   90.00
_cell.angle_beta   90.00
_cell.angle_gamma   90.00
#
_symmetry.space_group_name_H-M   'P 1'
#
loop_
_entity.id
_entity.type
_entity.pdbx_description
1 polymer ?
#
loop_
_entity_poly.entity_id
_entity_poly.type
_entity_poly.pdbx_seq_one_letter_code
_entity_poly.pdbx_strand_id
1 'polypeptide(L)'
;DVDELLSGTRELEGQVEKKNSFDFALWKKASPEHIMRWPSPWSVGFPGWHLECSVMGTKYLGEQFDIHGGGMDLKFPHHECEIAQGKAANGKAPVNYWMHGNMLTLNGQRMSKTTGNTLLPAELFSGDNELLDKAYSPAVVRFFMQQAHYRSILDFSSAALSASEKGFNKLMAALKLLGGFEYKAAVLDESEDSKVNTLCQ
;
A
#
# COMPACT_ATOMS: atom_id res chain seq x y z
N ASP A 1 -1.21 23.85 5.59
CA ASP A 1 -0.81 24.43 6.88
C ASP A 1 -0.58 23.29 7.86
N VAL A 2 0.55 23.33 8.62
CA VAL A 2 0.92 22.25 9.54
C VAL A 2 0.02 22.25 10.77
N ASP A 3 -0.45 23.39 11.19
CA ASP A 3 -1.39 23.54 12.32
C ASP A 3 -2.76 22.90 11.98
N GLU A 4 -3.17 22.96 10.73
CA GLU A 4 -4.38 22.31 10.23
C GLU A 4 -4.22 20.77 10.22
N LEU A 5 -3.04 20.25 9.86
CA LEU A 5 -2.71 18.84 9.93
C LEU A 5 -2.67 18.31 11.37
N LEU A 6 -2.22 19.12 12.32
CA LEU A 6 -2.18 18.76 13.74
C LEU A 6 -3.56 18.82 14.42
N SER A 7 -4.45 19.69 13.98
CA SER A 7 -5.81 19.83 14.56
C SER A 7 -6.68 18.58 14.35
N GLY A 8 -6.39 17.76 13.35
CA GLY A 8 -7.09 16.51 13.06
C GLY A 8 -6.49 15.27 13.71
N THR A 9 -5.40 15.40 14.49
CA THR A 9 -4.75 14.24 15.11
C THR A 9 -5.47 13.85 16.41
N ARG A 10 -5.65 12.52 16.55
CA ARG A 10 -6.22 11.91 17.75
C ARG A 10 -5.40 12.28 18.99
N GLU A 11 -6.05 12.58 20.09
CA GLU A 11 -5.38 12.70 21.39
C GLU A 11 -4.63 11.40 21.70
N LEU A 12 -3.30 11.51 21.82
CA LEU A 12 -2.42 10.40 22.14
C LEU A 12 -1.91 10.55 23.58
N GLU A 13 -1.74 9.45 24.27
CA GLU A 13 -1.07 9.40 25.57
C GLU A 13 0.32 10.05 25.47
N GLY A 14 0.68 10.88 26.48
CA GLY A 14 1.98 11.55 26.57
C GLY A 14 2.05 12.91 25.85
N GLN A 15 0.95 13.46 25.37
CA GLN A 15 0.95 14.79 24.77
C GLN A 15 1.39 15.91 25.72
N VAL A 16 1.14 15.74 27.01
CA VAL A 16 1.55 16.68 28.06
C VAL A 16 3.08 16.72 28.29
N GLU A 17 3.81 15.72 27.82
CA GLU A 17 5.27 15.66 27.91
C GLU A 17 5.99 16.39 26.76
N LYS A 18 5.25 16.78 25.72
CA LYS A 18 5.79 17.50 24.57
C LYS A 18 6.15 18.93 24.94
N LYS A 19 7.30 19.39 24.49
CA LYS A 19 7.70 20.80 24.59
C LYS A 19 7.11 21.64 23.44
N ASN A 20 6.90 21.00 22.30
CA ASN A 20 6.34 21.59 21.10
C ASN A 20 5.26 20.69 20.52
N SER A 21 4.24 21.24 19.88
CA SER A 21 3.16 20.49 19.22
C SER A 21 3.68 19.52 18.14
N PHE A 22 4.82 19.82 17.53
CA PHE A 22 5.47 19.00 16.51
C PHE A 22 6.31 17.86 17.07
N ASP A 23 6.58 17.84 18.36
CA ASP A 23 7.37 16.78 18.97
C ASP A 23 6.63 15.43 18.84
N PHE A 24 7.38 14.38 18.59
CA PHE A 24 6.87 13.03 18.53
C PHE A 24 7.75 12.07 19.34
N ALA A 25 7.14 10.97 19.82
CA ALA A 25 7.82 10.06 20.71
C ALA A 25 8.86 9.21 19.97
N LEU A 26 10.12 9.28 20.40
CA LEU A 26 11.17 8.33 19.98
C LEU A 26 11.17 7.08 20.86
N TRP A 27 10.97 7.28 22.17
CA TRP A 27 10.92 6.21 23.18
C TRP A 27 9.75 6.43 24.10
N LYS A 28 8.96 5.38 24.33
CA LYS A 28 7.79 5.41 25.20
C LYS A 28 8.03 4.60 26.45
N LYS A 29 7.67 5.15 27.60
CA LYS A 29 7.69 4.40 28.86
C LYS A 29 6.66 3.28 28.81
N ALA A 30 7.07 2.06 29.11
CA ALA A 30 6.19 0.90 29.16
C ALA A 30 5.45 0.81 30.50
N SER A 31 4.17 0.43 30.47
CA SER A 31 3.45 0.00 31.65
C SER A 31 3.98 -1.38 32.12
N PRO A 32 3.73 -1.78 33.38
CA PRO A 32 4.14 -3.10 33.86
C PRO A 32 3.58 -4.27 33.02
N GLU A 33 2.42 -4.08 32.39
CA GLU A 33 1.71 -5.08 31.58
C GLU A 33 2.17 -5.12 30.13
N HIS A 34 2.98 -4.15 29.69
CA HIS A 34 3.43 -4.07 28.30
C HIS A 34 4.42 -5.20 28.01
N ILE A 35 4.09 -6.05 27.02
CA ILE A 35 4.84 -7.29 26.72
C ILE A 35 6.22 -6.93 26.15
N MET A 36 6.27 -6.03 25.14
CA MET A 36 7.52 -5.64 24.50
C MET A 36 8.10 -4.41 25.19
N ARG A 37 9.14 -4.62 26.00
CA ARG A 37 9.82 -3.55 26.74
C ARG A 37 11.28 -3.88 26.99
N TRP A 38 12.11 -2.87 26.96
CA TRP A 38 13.55 -2.97 27.15
C TRP A 38 14.06 -1.88 28.08
N PRO A 39 15.15 -2.13 28.82
CA PRO A 39 15.82 -1.09 29.58
C PRO A 39 16.47 -0.07 28.64
N SER A 40 16.39 1.20 29.01
CA SER A 40 17.06 2.29 28.31
C SER A 40 17.52 3.36 29.31
N PRO A 41 18.39 4.31 28.89
CA PRO A 41 18.77 5.44 29.75
C PRO A 41 17.60 6.33 30.17
N TRP A 42 16.50 6.31 29.45
CA TRP A 42 15.32 7.17 29.70
C TRP A 42 14.27 6.47 30.56
N SER A 43 14.05 5.19 30.33
CA SER A 43 13.11 4.34 31.10
C SER A 43 13.13 2.90 30.59
N VAL A 44 12.50 1.99 31.35
CA VAL A 44 12.04 0.73 30.75
C VAL A 44 10.89 1.05 29.82
N GLY A 45 11.03 0.74 28.52
CA GLY A 45 10.10 1.19 27.52
C GLY A 45 10.27 0.50 26.16
N PHE A 46 9.72 1.12 25.15
CA PHE A 46 9.73 0.63 23.77
C PHE A 46 9.85 1.77 22.78
N PRO A 47 10.37 1.51 21.56
CA PRO A 47 10.51 2.55 20.53
C PRO A 47 9.15 3.09 20.06
N GLY A 48 9.12 4.35 19.64
CA GLY A 48 8.03 4.87 18.86
C GLY A 48 7.98 4.21 17.48
N TRP A 49 6.80 4.02 16.92
CA TRP A 49 6.59 3.33 15.63
C TRP A 49 7.45 3.88 14.48
N HIS A 50 7.62 5.19 14.40
CA HIS A 50 8.45 5.80 13.34
C HIS A 50 9.93 5.40 13.48
N LEU A 51 10.42 5.27 14.71
CA LEU A 51 11.80 4.87 14.99
C LEU A 51 12.07 3.44 14.56
N GLU A 52 11.10 2.53 14.70
CA GLU A 52 11.21 1.15 14.23
C GLU A 52 11.47 1.11 12.72
N CYS A 53 10.68 1.83 11.93
CA CYS A 53 10.83 1.91 10.48
C CYS A 53 12.16 2.56 10.08
N SER A 54 12.55 3.65 10.71
CA SER A 54 13.81 4.35 10.44
C SER A 54 15.03 3.46 10.71
N VAL A 55 15.03 2.73 11.83
CA VAL A 55 16.14 1.83 12.20
C VAL A 55 16.19 0.60 11.28
N MET A 56 15.06 -0.01 10.97
CA MET A 56 15.00 -1.17 10.06
C MET A 56 15.42 -0.76 8.64
N GLY A 57 14.93 0.37 8.13
CA GLY A 57 15.32 0.91 6.84
C GLY A 57 16.82 1.13 6.74
N THR A 58 17.39 1.84 7.71
CA THR A 58 18.85 2.10 7.75
C THR A 58 19.66 0.80 7.84
N LYS A 59 19.21 -0.16 8.67
CA LYS A 59 19.93 -1.42 8.89
C LYS A 59 19.97 -2.32 7.65
N TYR A 60 18.86 -2.44 6.93
CA TYR A 60 18.72 -3.42 5.86
C TYR A 60 18.89 -2.84 4.45
N LEU A 61 18.58 -1.55 4.27
CA LEU A 61 18.61 -0.87 2.98
C LEU A 61 19.66 0.23 2.89
N GLY A 62 20.27 0.62 4.02
CA GLY A 62 21.23 1.71 4.11
C GLY A 62 20.59 3.02 4.54
N GLU A 63 21.45 4.04 4.73
CA GLU A 63 21.01 5.38 5.22
C GLU A 63 20.09 6.13 4.25
N GLN A 64 20.15 5.75 2.98
CA GLN A 64 19.26 6.25 1.94
C GLN A 64 18.98 5.13 0.94
N PHE A 65 17.71 4.89 0.66
CA PHE A 65 17.26 3.88 -0.30
C PHE A 65 16.30 4.49 -1.33
N ASP A 66 15.97 3.72 -2.37
CA ASP A 66 15.29 4.30 -3.54
C ASP A 66 13.82 4.58 -3.29
N ILE A 67 13.04 3.59 -2.87
CA ILE A 67 11.58 3.68 -2.80
C ILE A 67 11.07 3.23 -1.43
N HIS A 68 10.25 4.09 -0.80
CA HIS A 68 9.47 3.75 0.38
C HIS A 68 7.98 3.91 0.07
N GLY A 69 7.22 2.86 0.33
CA GLY A 69 5.79 2.83 0.06
C GLY A 69 4.94 2.74 1.31
N GLY A 70 3.73 3.28 1.23
CA GLY A 70 2.74 3.17 2.31
C GLY A 70 1.36 3.62 1.87
N GLY A 71 0.39 3.54 2.78
CA GLY A 71 -0.92 4.13 2.57
C GLY A 71 -0.88 5.66 2.65
N MET A 72 -1.89 6.31 2.07
CA MET A 72 -2.01 7.79 2.16
C MET A 72 -2.11 8.28 3.59
N ASP A 73 -2.64 7.47 4.50
CA ASP A 73 -2.74 7.73 5.94
C ASP A 73 -1.38 7.76 6.65
N LEU A 74 -0.36 7.11 6.09
CA LEU A 74 1.00 7.14 6.62
C LEU A 74 1.79 8.37 6.17
N LYS A 75 1.33 9.11 5.15
CA LYS A 75 2.03 10.29 4.67
C LYS A 75 2.30 11.28 5.80
N PHE A 76 1.30 11.50 6.64
CA PHE A 76 1.40 12.31 7.84
C PHE A 76 0.66 11.62 9.00
N PRO A 77 1.23 11.56 10.20
CA PRO A 77 2.57 12.06 10.58
C PRO A 77 3.72 11.06 10.34
N HIS A 78 3.44 9.78 10.01
CA HIS A 78 4.41 8.69 10.09
C HIS A 78 5.64 8.91 9.21
N HIS A 79 5.47 9.08 7.91
CA HIS A 79 6.60 9.25 6.98
C HIS A 79 7.32 10.60 7.17
N GLU A 80 6.61 11.65 7.58
CA GLU A 80 7.25 12.93 7.93
C GLU A 80 8.16 12.78 9.16
N CYS A 81 7.76 11.97 10.14
CA CYS A 81 8.60 11.65 11.30
C CYS A 81 9.84 10.84 10.89
N GLU A 82 9.71 9.90 9.94
CA GLU A 82 10.86 9.17 9.40
C GLU A 82 11.83 10.09 8.64
N ILE A 83 11.31 11.05 7.88
CA ILE A 83 12.15 12.07 7.22
C ILE A 83 12.93 12.89 8.25
N ALA A 84 12.25 13.35 9.32
CA ALA A 84 12.88 14.10 10.39
C ALA A 84 13.98 13.27 11.09
N GLN A 85 13.71 12.00 11.39
CA GLN A 85 14.67 11.08 12.00
C GLN A 85 15.88 10.82 11.10
N GLY A 86 15.67 10.54 9.81
CA GLY A 86 16.74 10.31 8.85
C GLY A 86 17.64 11.53 8.70
N LYS A 87 17.05 12.73 8.58
CA LYS A 87 17.81 13.99 8.51
C LYS A 87 18.59 14.27 9.78
N ALA A 88 18.02 14.02 10.95
CA ALA A 88 18.68 14.23 12.22
C ALA A 88 19.82 13.24 12.47
N ALA A 89 19.63 11.97 12.14
CA ALA A 89 20.60 10.91 12.39
C ALA A 89 21.74 10.85 11.33
N ASN A 90 21.39 11.02 10.05
CA ASN A 90 22.28 10.74 8.92
C ASN A 90 22.58 11.99 8.08
N GLY A 91 22.02 13.15 8.41
CA GLY A 91 22.24 14.42 7.67
C GLY A 91 21.53 14.48 6.31
N LYS A 92 20.76 13.48 5.93
CA LYS A 92 20.08 13.36 4.62
C LYS A 92 18.70 12.72 4.73
N ALA A 93 17.87 12.94 3.70
CA ALA A 93 16.59 12.25 3.61
C ALA A 93 16.81 10.73 3.46
N PRO A 94 16.00 9.89 4.15
CA PRO A 94 16.21 8.44 4.13
C PRO A 94 15.80 7.79 2.80
N VAL A 95 15.02 8.48 1.95
CA VAL A 95 14.40 7.91 0.76
C VAL A 95 14.43 8.89 -0.40
N ASN A 96 14.66 8.39 -1.61
CA ASN A 96 14.62 9.18 -2.84
C ASN A 96 13.18 9.41 -3.33
N TYR A 97 12.33 8.38 -3.28
CA TYR A 97 10.96 8.41 -3.80
C TYR A 97 9.96 7.83 -2.80
N TRP A 98 8.94 8.62 -2.48
CA TRP A 98 7.82 8.21 -1.66
C TRP A 98 6.64 7.80 -2.54
N MET A 99 6.11 6.61 -2.32
CA MET A 99 4.92 6.12 -3.04
C MET A 99 3.77 5.88 -2.07
N HIS A 100 2.65 6.56 -2.27
CA HIS A 100 1.47 6.41 -1.41
C HIS A 100 0.30 5.82 -2.18
N GLY A 101 -0.14 4.64 -1.75
CA GLY A 101 -1.37 4.01 -2.22
C GLY A 101 -2.59 4.62 -1.56
N ASN A 102 -3.68 4.73 -2.30
CA ASN A 102 -4.93 5.25 -1.73
C ASN A 102 -5.71 4.16 -0.99
N MET A 103 -6.84 4.56 -0.42
CA MET A 103 -7.67 3.72 0.43
C MET A 103 -8.34 2.59 -0.35
N LEU A 104 -8.49 1.47 0.33
CA LEU A 104 -9.36 0.38 -0.07
C LEU A 104 -10.71 0.57 0.65
N THR A 105 -11.78 0.61 -0.12
CA THR A 105 -13.15 0.72 0.40
C THR A 105 -13.97 -0.53 0.08
N LEU A 106 -15.06 -0.71 0.75
CA LEU A 106 -16.00 -1.79 0.53
C LEU A 106 -17.41 -1.19 0.40
N ASN A 107 -18.00 -1.30 -0.79
CA ASN A 107 -19.27 -0.65 -1.14
C ASN A 107 -19.27 0.86 -0.82
N GLY A 108 -18.22 1.57 -1.21
CA GLY A 108 -18.04 3.01 -0.98
C GLY A 108 -17.71 3.40 0.46
N GLN A 109 -17.60 2.45 1.38
CA GLN A 109 -17.37 2.69 2.80
C GLN A 109 -15.97 2.27 3.22
N ARG A 110 -15.36 3.01 4.15
CA ARG A 110 -14.08 2.61 4.74
C ARG A 110 -14.23 1.27 5.47
N MET A 111 -13.28 0.36 5.27
CA MET A 111 -13.23 -0.88 6.04
C MET A 111 -12.94 -0.60 7.51
N SER A 112 -13.72 -1.19 8.41
CA SER A 112 -13.56 -1.04 9.85
C SER A 112 -14.07 -2.29 10.57
N LYS A 113 -13.25 -2.82 11.48
CA LYS A 113 -13.65 -3.93 12.36
C LYS A 113 -14.79 -3.56 13.29
N THR A 114 -14.84 -2.31 13.74
CA THR A 114 -15.86 -1.83 14.69
C THR A 114 -17.24 -1.70 14.06
N THR A 115 -17.32 -1.47 12.77
CA THR A 115 -18.59 -1.38 12.01
C THR A 115 -18.97 -2.70 11.35
N GLY A 116 -18.16 -3.74 11.45
CA GLY A 116 -18.37 -5.00 10.74
C GLY A 116 -18.15 -4.93 9.22
N ASN A 117 -17.83 -3.76 8.68
CA ASN A 117 -17.54 -3.57 7.25
C ASN A 117 -16.11 -4.02 6.93
N THR A 118 -15.90 -5.33 6.93
CA THR A 118 -14.60 -5.94 6.63
C THR A 118 -14.77 -7.10 5.66
N LEU A 119 -13.74 -7.36 4.89
CA LEU A 119 -13.68 -8.48 3.98
C LEU A 119 -12.27 -9.08 4.06
N LEU A 120 -12.18 -10.31 4.56
CA LEU A 120 -10.93 -11.03 4.64
C LEU A 120 -10.62 -11.73 3.30
N PRO A 121 -9.33 -11.91 2.95
CA PRO A 121 -8.97 -12.66 1.75
C PRO A 121 -9.57 -14.07 1.71
N ALA A 122 -9.63 -14.77 2.86
CA ALA A 122 -10.25 -16.09 2.95
C ALA A 122 -11.74 -16.06 2.58
N GLU A 123 -12.49 -15.08 3.08
CA GLU A 123 -13.91 -14.89 2.77
C GLU A 123 -14.13 -14.56 1.30
N LEU A 124 -13.26 -13.71 0.73
CA LEU A 124 -13.30 -13.33 -0.68
C LEU A 124 -13.11 -14.55 -1.60
N PHE A 125 -12.24 -15.48 -1.20
CA PHE A 125 -11.95 -16.67 -1.98
C PHE A 125 -12.93 -17.83 -1.72
N SER A 126 -13.54 -17.92 -0.55
CA SER A 126 -14.58 -18.90 -0.24
C SER A 126 -15.98 -18.44 -0.67
N GLY A 127 -16.21 -17.13 -0.73
CA GLY A 127 -17.52 -16.53 -0.91
C GLY A 127 -18.37 -16.50 0.37
N ASP A 128 -17.78 -16.83 1.52
CA ASP A 128 -18.46 -16.90 2.81
C ASP A 128 -18.48 -15.52 3.49
N ASN A 129 -19.17 -14.57 2.89
CA ASN A 129 -19.40 -13.22 3.42
C ASN A 129 -20.66 -12.63 2.77
N GLU A 130 -21.54 -12.05 3.58
CA GLU A 130 -22.83 -11.49 3.14
C GLU A 130 -22.71 -10.35 2.11
N LEU A 131 -21.54 -9.72 2.01
CA LEU A 131 -21.25 -8.65 1.06
C LEU A 131 -20.86 -9.17 -0.33
N LEU A 132 -20.73 -10.50 -0.49
CA LEU A 132 -20.33 -11.15 -1.72
C LEU A 132 -21.46 -12.00 -2.30
N ASP A 133 -21.64 -11.93 -3.62
CA ASP A 133 -22.60 -12.79 -4.32
C ASP A 133 -22.07 -14.22 -4.49
N LYS A 134 -20.74 -14.39 -4.47
CA LYS A 134 -20.06 -15.66 -4.71
C LYS A 134 -18.58 -15.59 -4.34
N ALA A 135 -17.92 -16.75 -4.41
CA ALA A 135 -16.45 -16.85 -4.35
C ALA A 135 -15.80 -16.25 -5.60
N TYR A 136 -14.66 -15.61 -5.41
CA TYR A 136 -13.81 -15.09 -6.49
C TYR A 136 -12.42 -15.72 -6.45
N SER A 137 -11.89 -16.12 -7.60
CA SER A 137 -10.54 -16.68 -7.64
C SER A 137 -9.49 -15.60 -7.31
N PRO A 138 -8.35 -15.97 -6.68
CA PRO A 138 -7.25 -15.03 -6.41
C PRO A 138 -6.76 -14.29 -7.65
N ALA A 139 -6.79 -14.95 -8.83
CA ALA A 139 -6.39 -14.35 -10.10
C ALA A 139 -7.33 -13.21 -10.53
N VAL A 140 -8.64 -13.41 -10.37
CA VAL A 140 -9.65 -12.37 -10.66
C VAL A 140 -9.51 -11.18 -9.72
N VAL A 141 -9.32 -11.44 -8.41
CA VAL A 141 -9.13 -10.38 -7.42
C VAL A 141 -7.85 -9.58 -7.70
N ARG A 142 -6.77 -10.26 -8.03
CA ARG A 142 -5.52 -9.61 -8.43
C ARG A 142 -5.69 -8.77 -9.69
N PHE A 143 -6.38 -9.30 -10.70
CA PHE A 143 -6.68 -8.57 -11.93
C PHE A 143 -7.53 -7.32 -11.65
N PHE A 144 -8.54 -7.42 -10.79
CA PHE A 144 -9.34 -6.29 -10.33
C PHE A 144 -8.47 -5.20 -9.71
N MET A 145 -7.58 -5.56 -8.76
CA MET A 145 -6.69 -4.60 -8.10
C MET A 145 -5.76 -3.89 -9.09
N GLN A 146 -5.28 -4.60 -10.11
CA GLN A 146 -4.35 -4.06 -11.11
C GLN A 146 -5.01 -3.14 -12.14
N GLN A 147 -6.34 -3.11 -12.24
CA GLN A 147 -7.05 -2.22 -13.16
C GLN A 147 -7.07 -0.76 -12.68
N ALA A 148 -6.90 -0.52 -11.39
CA ALA A 148 -6.89 0.82 -10.81
C ALA A 148 -5.47 1.36 -10.68
N HIS A 149 -5.31 2.66 -10.88
CA HIS A 149 -4.07 3.35 -10.55
C HIS A 149 -3.89 3.34 -9.02
N TYR A 150 -2.67 3.08 -8.51
CA TYR A 150 -2.40 2.94 -7.08
C TYR A 150 -2.77 4.17 -6.23
N ARG A 151 -2.87 5.36 -6.83
CA ARG A 151 -3.32 6.60 -6.17
C ARG A 151 -4.84 6.76 -6.15
N SER A 152 -5.58 5.92 -6.86
CA SER A 152 -7.05 5.96 -6.87
C SER A 152 -7.61 5.13 -5.72
N ILE A 153 -8.77 5.54 -5.22
CA ILE A 153 -9.54 4.70 -4.29
C ILE A 153 -9.95 3.43 -5.05
N LEU A 154 -9.73 2.28 -4.43
CA LEU A 154 -10.17 0.99 -4.95
C LEU A 154 -11.36 0.52 -4.13
N ASP A 155 -12.54 0.51 -4.77
CA ASP A 155 -13.77 0.09 -4.10
C ASP A 155 -14.12 -1.36 -4.44
N PHE A 156 -14.10 -2.22 -3.42
CA PHE A 156 -14.58 -3.58 -3.53
C PHE A 156 -16.10 -3.61 -3.49
N SER A 157 -16.69 -4.22 -4.50
CA SER A 157 -18.11 -4.56 -4.53
C SER A 157 -18.32 -5.80 -5.39
N SER A 158 -19.37 -6.57 -5.13
CA SER A 158 -19.72 -7.74 -5.95
C SER A 158 -19.87 -7.38 -7.42
N ALA A 159 -20.47 -6.21 -7.72
CA ALA A 159 -20.62 -5.75 -9.10
C ALA A 159 -19.28 -5.48 -9.79
N ALA A 160 -18.34 -4.82 -9.10
CA ALA A 160 -17.02 -4.51 -9.64
C ALA A 160 -16.18 -5.78 -9.85
N LEU A 161 -16.20 -6.70 -8.87
CA LEU A 161 -15.52 -7.99 -8.98
C LEU A 161 -16.08 -8.86 -10.11
N SER A 162 -17.40 -8.90 -10.24
CA SER A 162 -18.07 -9.65 -11.32
C SER A 162 -17.76 -9.09 -12.71
N ALA A 163 -17.69 -7.74 -12.84
CA ALA A 163 -17.28 -7.09 -14.08
C ALA A 163 -15.82 -7.42 -14.43
N SER A 164 -14.94 -7.37 -13.44
CA SER A 164 -13.52 -7.73 -13.57
C SER A 164 -13.34 -9.18 -13.98
N GLU A 165 -14.10 -10.11 -13.40
CA GLU A 165 -14.07 -11.54 -13.76
C GLU A 165 -14.45 -11.76 -15.22
N LYS A 166 -15.49 -11.09 -15.71
CA LYS A 166 -15.86 -11.15 -17.14
C LYS A 166 -14.72 -10.69 -18.04
N GLY A 167 -14.05 -9.59 -17.68
CA GLY A 167 -12.88 -9.07 -18.40
C GLY A 167 -11.71 -10.04 -18.38
N PHE A 168 -11.39 -10.58 -17.20
CA PHE A 168 -10.34 -11.59 -17.02
C PHE A 168 -10.59 -12.84 -17.86
N ASN A 169 -11.81 -13.38 -17.82
CA ASN A 169 -12.17 -14.58 -18.58
C ASN A 169 -12.08 -14.35 -20.10
N LYS A 170 -12.44 -13.15 -20.60
CA LYS A 170 -12.25 -12.81 -22.00
C LYS A 170 -10.77 -12.79 -22.39
N LEU A 171 -9.92 -12.20 -21.53
CA LEU A 171 -8.48 -12.17 -21.75
C LEU A 171 -7.88 -13.58 -21.77
N MET A 172 -8.28 -14.44 -20.83
CA MET A 172 -7.82 -15.83 -20.77
C MET A 172 -8.29 -16.65 -21.97
N ALA A 173 -9.51 -16.43 -22.45
CA ALA A 173 -10.01 -17.05 -23.68
C ALA A 173 -9.21 -16.63 -24.92
N ALA A 174 -8.87 -15.35 -25.04
CA ALA A 174 -8.02 -14.84 -26.10
C ALA A 174 -6.61 -15.44 -26.07
N LEU A 175 -5.99 -15.51 -24.87
CA LEU A 175 -4.68 -16.16 -24.69
C LEU A 175 -4.70 -17.65 -25.07
N LYS A 176 -5.77 -18.36 -24.72
CA LYS A 176 -5.95 -19.78 -25.12
C LYS A 176 -6.05 -19.94 -26.62
N LEU A 177 -6.77 -19.06 -27.29
CA LEU A 177 -6.83 -19.05 -28.77
C LEU A 177 -5.46 -18.79 -29.38
N LEU A 178 -4.75 -17.77 -28.91
CA LEU A 178 -3.40 -17.44 -29.38
C LEU A 178 -2.41 -18.58 -29.20
N GLY A 179 -2.48 -19.30 -28.06
CA GLY A 179 -1.64 -20.49 -27.82
C GLY A 179 -1.91 -21.66 -28.73
N GLY A 180 -3.05 -21.67 -29.43
CA GLY A 180 -3.39 -22.66 -30.42
C GLY A 180 -2.96 -22.30 -31.86
N PHE A 181 -2.45 -21.08 -32.09
CA PHE A 181 -1.96 -20.72 -33.41
C PHE A 181 -0.53 -21.22 -33.62
N GLU A 182 -0.35 -22.05 -34.64
CA GLU A 182 0.97 -22.38 -35.17
C GLU A 182 1.48 -21.16 -35.97
N TYR A 183 2.60 -20.57 -35.56
CA TYR A 183 3.27 -19.56 -36.35
C TYR A 183 3.80 -20.18 -37.63
N LYS A 184 3.13 -19.92 -38.76
CA LYS A 184 3.71 -20.14 -40.09
C LYS A 184 4.43 -18.88 -40.47
N ALA A 185 5.77 -18.91 -40.53
CA ALA A 185 6.54 -17.82 -41.09
C ALA A 185 6.01 -17.50 -42.49
N ALA A 186 5.22 -16.46 -42.62
CA ALA A 186 4.92 -15.89 -43.93
C ALA A 186 6.22 -15.25 -44.41
N VAL A 187 6.67 -15.62 -45.61
CA VAL A 187 7.67 -14.83 -46.30
C VAL A 187 6.94 -13.53 -46.69
N LEU A 188 7.04 -12.52 -45.81
CA LEU A 188 6.57 -11.19 -46.13
C LEU A 188 7.48 -10.66 -47.24
N ASP A 189 6.89 -10.19 -48.32
CA ASP A 189 7.59 -9.45 -49.35
C ASP A 189 8.13 -8.13 -48.73
N GLU A 190 9.31 -7.67 -49.15
CA GLU A 190 9.98 -6.48 -48.62
C GLU A 190 9.08 -5.21 -48.65
N SER A 191 8.06 -5.16 -49.51
CA SER A 191 7.10 -4.07 -49.57
C SER A 191 6.10 -4.05 -48.40
N GLU A 192 5.76 -5.22 -47.83
CA GLU A 192 4.86 -5.34 -46.68
C GLU A 192 5.60 -5.06 -45.38
N ASP A 193 6.86 -5.48 -45.23
CA ASP A 193 7.74 -5.14 -44.12
C ASP A 193 7.97 -3.62 -44.00
N SER A 194 8.11 -2.93 -45.11
CA SER A 194 8.24 -1.48 -45.17
C SER A 194 6.96 -0.75 -44.66
N LYS A 195 5.77 -1.27 -44.97
CA LYS A 195 4.51 -0.73 -44.43
C LYS A 195 4.33 -0.92 -42.96
N VAL A 196 4.69 -2.10 -42.42
CA VAL A 196 4.63 -2.38 -40.99
C VAL A 196 5.61 -1.49 -40.22
N ASN A 197 6.82 -1.33 -40.69
CA ASN A 197 7.82 -0.46 -40.07
C ASN A 197 7.42 1.01 -40.06
N THR A 198 6.68 1.47 -41.08
CA THR A 198 6.14 2.85 -41.14
C THR A 198 5.00 3.07 -40.16
N LEU A 199 4.24 2.03 -39.81
CA LEU A 199 3.15 2.10 -38.84
C LEU A 199 3.64 2.00 -37.38
N CYS A 200 4.87 1.53 -37.17
CA CYS A 200 5.48 1.39 -35.83
C CYS A 200 6.38 2.59 -35.45
N GLN A 201 6.57 3.57 -36.32
CA GLN A 201 7.25 4.86 -36.05
C GLN A 201 6.21 5.95 -35.72
#